data_f90b7287d17a58f532ea85bac3673d7f
#
_entry.id   f90b7287d17a58f532ea85bac3673d7f
#
_cell.length_a   1.000
_cell.length_b   1.000
_cell.length_c   1.000
_cell.angle_alpha   90.00
_cell.angle_beta   90.00
_cell.angle_gamma   90.00
#
_symmetry.space_group_name_H-M   'P 1'
#
loop_
_entity.id
_entity.type
_entity.pdbx_description
1 polymer ?
#
loop_
_entity_poly.entity_id
_entity_poly.type
_entity_poly.pdbx_seq_one_letter_code
_entity_poly.pdbx_strand_id
1 'polypeptide(L)'
;MPETKPSLQLELQELLLVGVGAVPGALLRWQLALHLGDQNLLVNVLGAALLGLLAGLPTAPRRQLLLGIGFCGSLTTFSSWMLAAMKHLSSGDWAAALGLIGLTLGLGVGAAALGFSLGRRFKPPAPPQSPT
;
A
#
# COMPACT_ATOMS: atom_id res chain seq x y z
N MET A 1 15.11 -27.40 -10.54
CA MET A 1 14.11 -27.76 -9.49
C MET A 1 12.75 -27.67 -10.14
N PRO A 2 11.96 -28.71 -10.16
CA PRO A 2 10.59 -28.57 -10.65
C PRO A 2 9.84 -27.66 -9.69
N GLU A 3 9.39 -26.49 -10.19
CA GLU A 3 8.48 -25.64 -9.47
C GLU A 3 7.20 -26.44 -9.20
N THR A 4 6.99 -26.81 -7.94
CA THR A 4 5.71 -27.40 -7.52
C THR A 4 4.65 -26.33 -7.70
N LYS A 5 3.80 -26.50 -8.71
CA LYS A 5 2.63 -25.62 -8.91
C LYS A 5 1.85 -25.59 -7.59
N PRO A 6 1.53 -24.40 -7.07
CA PRO A 6 0.73 -24.29 -5.87
C PRO A 6 -0.59 -25.04 -6.07
N SER A 7 -1.09 -25.68 -5.03
CA SER A 7 -2.38 -26.39 -5.13
C SER A 7 -3.49 -25.36 -5.36
N LEU A 8 -4.48 -25.71 -6.18
CA LEU A 8 -5.66 -24.87 -6.46
C LEU A 8 -6.32 -24.36 -5.17
N GLN A 9 -6.31 -25.19 -4.12
CA GLN A 9 -6.84 -24.81 -2.80
C GLN A 9 -6.07 -23.67 -2.17
N LEU A 10 -4.74 -23.67 -2.27
CA LEU A 10 -3.89 -22.61 -1.75
C LEU A 10 -4.14 -21.29 -2.51
N GLU A 11 -4.19 -21.36 -3.84
CA GLU A 11 -4.50 -20.19 -4.68
C GLU A 11 -5.86 -19.57 -4.35
N LEU A 12 -6.89 -20.41 -4.16
CA LEU A 12 -8.22 -19.95 -3.77
C LEU A 12 -8.22 -19.29 -2.38
N GLN A 13 -7.47 -19.84 -1.41
CA GLN A 13 -7.34 -19.24 -0.08
C GLN A 13 -6.66 -17.87 -0.15
N GLU A 14 -5.61 -17.74 -0.95
CA GLU A 14 -4.90 -16.48 -1.15
C GLU A 14 -5.79 -15.44 -1.82
N LEU A 15 -6.54 -15.82 -2.86
CA LEU A 15 -7.51 -14.95 -3.52
C LEU A 15 -8.63 -14.50 -2.56
N LEU A 16 -9.13 -15.39 -1.72
CA LEU A 16 -10.14 -15.04 -0.71
C LEU A 16 -9.59 -14.04 0.32
N LEU A 17 -8.36 -14.23 0.79
CA LEU A 17 -7.72 -13.29 1.72
C LEU A 17 -7.59 -11.89 1.10
N VAL A 18 -7.13 -11.83 -0.14
CA VAL A 18 -7.03 -10.55 -0.88
C VAL A 18 -8.41 -9.92 -1.06
N GLY A 19 -9.41 -10.70 -1.46
CA GLY A 19 -10.79 -10.22 -1.65
C GLY A 19 -11.42 -9.68 -0.35
N VAL A 20 -11.26 -10.41 0.76
CA VAL A 20 -11.74 -9.99 2.08
C VAL A 20 -11.06 -8.69 2.54
N GLY A 21 -9.78 -8.52 2.27
CA GLY A 21 -9.06 -7.26 2.56
C GLY A 21 -9.46 -6.12 1.61
N ALA A 22 -9.70 -6.43 0.34
CA ALA A 22 -10.01 -5.44 -0.68
C ALA A 22 -11.36 -4.74 -0.47
N VAL A 23 -12.38 -5.46 -0.02
CA VAL A 23 -13.71 -4.90 0.19
C VAL A 23 -13.69 -3.73 1.17
N PRO A 24 -13.20 -3.87 2.42
CA PRO A 24 -13.15 -2.74 3.36
C PRO A 24 -12.22 -1.62 2.89
N GLY A 25 -11.11 -1.92 2.21
CA GLY A 25 -10.23 -0.91 1.64
C GLY A 25 -10.92 -0.05 0.59
N ALA A 26 -11.64 -0.67 -0.34
CA ALA A 26 -12.42 0.02 -1.36
C ALA A 26 -13.58 0.84 -0.75
N LEU A 27 -14.28 0.29 0.23
CA LEU A 27 -15.37 1.00 0.94
C LEU A 27 -14.84 2.21 1.69
N LEU A 28 -13.71 2.08 2.38
CA LEU A 28 -13.08 3.21 3.09
C LEU A 28 -12.67 4.31 2.11
N ARG A 29 -12.03 3.95 0.98
CA ARG A 29 -11.70 4.92 -0.07
C ARG A 29 -12.95 5.64 -0.59
N TRP A 30 -14.01 4.91 -0.85
CA TRP A 30 -15.27 5.49 -1.31
C TRP A 30 -15.86 6.46 -0.28
N GLN A 31 -15.90 6.06 0.99
CA GLN A 31 -16.39 6.92 2.08
C GLN A 31 -15.54 8.19 2.23
N LEU A 32 -14.21 8.07 2.16
CA LEU A 32 -13.33 9.23 2.22
C LEU A 32 -13.56 10.19 1.05
N ALA A 33 -13.77 9.66 -0.15
CA ALA A 33 -14.10 10.46 -1.32
C ALA A 33 -15.42 11.22 -1.18
N LEU A 34 -16.46 10.60 -0.58
CA LEU A 34 -17.75 11.24 -0.36
C LEU A 34 -17.69 12.36 0.68
N HIS A 35 -16.91 12.19 1.76
CA HIS A 35 -16.91 13.12 2.89
C HIS A 35 -15.83 14.19 2.81
N LEU A 36 -14.69 13.88 2.21
CA LEU A 36 -13.50 14.75 2.15
C LEU A 36 -13.22 15.28 0.74
N GLY A 37 -14.02 14.89 -0.25
CA GLY A 37 -13.76 15.21 -1.65
C GLY A 37 -12.60 14.37 -2.23
N ASP A 38 -11.95 14.90 -3.25
CA ASP A 38 -10.89 14.16 -3.98
C ASP A 38 -9.56 14.15 -3.20
N GLN A 39 -9.52 13.39 -2.11
CA GLN A 39 -8.37 13.27 -1.21
C GLN A 39 -7.44 12.10 -1.60
N ASN A 40 -7.14 11.97 -2.89
CA ASN A 40 -6.26 10.90 -3.40
C ASN A 40 -4.89 10.88 -2.73
N LEU A 41 -4.33 12.07 -2.44
CA LEU A 41 -3.06 12.19 -1.75
C LEU A 41 -3.13 11.57 -0.35
N LEU A 42 -4.19 11.88 0.41
CA LEU A 42 -4.35 11.38 1.78
C LEU A 42 -4.44 9.85 1.82
N VAL A 43 -5.29 9.26 1.00
CA VAL A 43 -5.45 7.79 0.97
C VAL A 43 -4.18 7.08 0.51
N ASN A 44 -3.45 7.67 -0.43
CA ASN A 44 -2.19 7.11 -0.90
C ASN A 44 -1.09 7.20 0.16
N VAL A 45 -0.98 8.31 0.89
CA VAL A 45 -0.02 8.48 1.98
C VAL A 45 -0.34 7.54 3.14
N LEU A 46 -1.61 7.44 3.55
CA LEU A 46 -2.03 6.51 4.60
C LEU A 46 -1.79 5.05 4.22
N GLY A 47 -2.14 4.68 2.99
CA GLY A 47 -1.89 3.35 2.46
C GLY A 47 -0.40 3.02 2.38
N ALA A 48 0.44 3.97 1.96
CA ALA A 48 1.89 3.82 1.92
C ALA A 48 2.50 3.66 3.32
N ALA A 49 2.04 4.44 4.31
CA ALA A 49 2.47 4.32 5.70
C ALA A 49 2.12 2.94 6.28
N LEU A 50 0.89 2.48 6.06
CA LEU A 50 0.44 1.17 6.53
C LEU A 50 1.20 0.04 5.83
N LEU A 51 1.41 0.14 4.52
CA LEU A 51 2.17 -0.84 3.76
C LEU A 51 3.64 -0.91 4.24
N GLY A 52 4.25 0.24 4.47
CA GLY A 52 5.59 0.34 5.07
C GLY A 52 5.64 -0.32 6.46
N LEU A 53 4.67 -0.02 7.32
CA LEU A 53 4.53 -0.65 8.64
C LEU A 53 4.45 -2.18 8.53
N LEU A 54 3.58 -2.70 7.68
CA LEU A 54 3.42 -4.13 7.45
C LEU A 54 4.72 -4.79 6.94
N ALA A 55 5.45 -4.11 6.05
CA ALA A 55 6.73 -4.59 5.54
C ALA A 55 7.83 -4.61 6.61
N GLY A 56 7.78 -3.66 7.58
CA GLY A 56 8.72 -3.61 8.70
C GLY A 56 8.43 -4.64 9.80
N LEU A 57 7.19 -5.10 9.94
CA LEU A 57 6.80 -6.11 10.92
C LEU A 57 7.40 -7.50 10.59
N PRO A 58 7.45 -8.44 11.56
CA PRO A 58 7.83 -9.82 11.28
C PRO A 58 7.01 -10.41 10.13
N THR A 59 7.63 -11.26 9.32
CA THR A 59 6.99 -11.85 8.14
C THR A 59 5.75 -12.67 8.50
N ALA A 60 4.62 -12.36 7.88
CA ALA A 60 3.37 -13.08 8.03
C ALA A 60 2.63 -13.05 6.68
N PRO A 61 2.79 -14.08 5.82
CA PRO A 61 2.28 -14.08 4.45
C PRO A 61 0.79 -13.77 4.35
N ARG A 62 -0.03 -14.38 5.20
CA ARG A 62 -1.49 -14.15 5.21
C ARG A 62 -1.86 -12.70 5.56
N ARG A 63 -1.14 -12.09 6.51
CA ARG A 63 -1.32 -10.68 6.85
C ARG A 63 -0.93 -9.77 5.69
N GLN A 64 0.15 -10.09 4.98
CA GLN A 64 0.58 -9.35 3.81
C GLN A 64 -0.46 -9.42 2.68
N LEU A 65 -1.06 -10.58 2.45
CA LEU A 65 -2.13 -10.75 1.46
C LEU A 65 -3.39 -9.96 1.85
N LEU A 66 -3.83 -10.10 3.10
CA LEU A 66 -5.07 -9.47 3.58
C LEU A 66 -4.95 -7.94 3.67
N LEU A 67 -3.94 -7.45 4.38
CA LEU A 67 -3.79 -6.02 4.69
C LEU A 67 -2.92 -5.29 3.66
N GLY A 68 -1.83 -5.89 3.19
CA GLY A 68 -0.94 -5.26 2.21
C GLY A 68 -1.57 -5.22 0.84
N ILE A 69 -1.79 -6.38 0.24
CA ILE A 69 -2.30 -6.48 -1.13
C ILE A 69 -3.79 -6.16 -1.18
N GLY A 70 -4.61 -6.78 -0.33
CA GLY A 70 -6.05 -6.59 -0.30
C GLY A 70 -6.44 -5.18 0.13
N PHE A 71 -6.26 -4.87 1.40
CA PHE A 71 -6.72 -3.61 1.99
C PHE A 71 -5.97 -2.38 1.44
N CYS A 72 -4.64 -2.33 1.56
CA CYS A 72 -3.86 -1.18 1.08
C CYS A 72 -3.94 -1.04 -0.43
N GLY A 73 -3.91 -2.15 -1.19
CA GLY A 73 -4.01 -2.13 -2.64
C GLY A 73 -5.34 -1.57 -3.15
N SER A 74 -6.45 -1.83 -2.46
CA SER A 74 -7.77 -1.28 -2.82
C SER A 74 -8.03 0.11 -2.25
N LEU A 75 -7.41 0.45 -1.12
CA LEU A 75 -7.50 1.79 -0.51
C LEU A 75 -6.79 2.84 -1.34
N THR A 76 -5.58 2.55 -1.82
CA THR A 76 -4.76 3.46 -2.62
C THR A 76 -5.24 3.50 -4.07
N THR A 77 -4.88 4.59 -4.79
CA THR A 77 -5.24 4.75 -6.19
C THR A 77 -4.09 5.39 -6.96
N PHE A 78 -3.70 4.77 -8.06
CA PHE A 78 -2.76 5.35 -9.03
C PHE A 78 -3.50 6.18 -10.08
N SER A 79 -4.58 5.66 -10.61
CA SER A 79 -5.28 6.25 -11.74
C SER A 79 -5.89 7.62 -11.44
N SER A 80 -6.45 7.81 -10.25
CA SER A 80 -7.14 9.06 -9.90
C SER A 80 -6.18 10.25 -9.82
N TRP A 81 -5.04 10.11 -9.13
CA TRP A 81 -4.07 11.21 -9.05
C TRP A 81 -3.33 11.41 -10.37
N MET A 82 -3.11 10.35 -11.15
CA MET A 82 -2.53 10.46 -12.49
C MET A 82 -3.47 11.22 -13.42
N LEU A 83 -4.77 10.95 -13.36
CA LEU A 83 -5.77 11.71 -14.12
C LEU A 83 -5.77 13.19 -13.72
N ALA A 84 -5.64 13.51 -12.44
CA ALA A 84 -5.52 14.89 -11.97
C ALA A 84 -4.25 15.56 -12.50
N ALA A 85 -3.11 14.88 -12.48
CA ALA A 85 -1.87 15.38 -13.06
C ALA A 85 -2.01 15.65 -14.57
N MET A 86 -2.64 14.73 -15.32
CA MET A 86 -2.89 14.92 -16.76
C MET A 86 -3.82 16.09 -17.05
N LYS A 87 -4.84 16.34 -16.22
CA LYS A 87 -5.70 17.51 -16.35
C LYS A 87 -4.90 18.82 -16.20
N HIS A 88 -3.99 18.90 -15.24
CA HIS A 88 -3.10 20.06 -15.10
C HIS A 88 -2.18 20.23 -16.33
N LEU A 89 -1.62 19.12 -16.83
CA LEU A 89 -0.78 19.17 -18.04
C LEU A 89 -1.57 19.66 -19.26
N SER A 90 -2.80 19.17 -19.45
CA SER A 90 -3.64 19.56 -20.60
C SER A 90 -4.10 21.02 -20.53
N SER A 91 -4.21 21.59 -19.34
CA SER A 91 -4.50 23.02 -19.13
C SER A 91 -3.27 23.91 -19.19
N GLY A 92 -2.08 23.34 -19.43
CA GLY A 92 -0.81 24.08 -19.47
C GLY A 92 -0.23 24.41 -18.10
N ASP A 93 -0.82 23.93 -17.01
CA ASP A 93 -0.34 24.16 -15.66
C ASP A 93 0.68 23.08 -15.24
N TRP A 94 1.87 23.19 -15.83
CA TRP A 94 2.99 22.26 -15.60
C TRP A 94 3.49 22.29 -14.15
N ALA A 95 3.45 23.45 -13.52
CA ALA A 95 3.90 23.60 -12.13
C ALA A 95 2.99 22.79 -11.19
N ALA A 96 1.67 22.89 -11.35
CA ALA A 96 0.72 22.10 -10.57
C ALA A 96 0.84 20.60 -10.84
N ALA A 97 1.04 20.18 -12.08
CA ALA A 97 1.23 18.78 -12.43
C ALA A 97 2.48 18.18 -11.78
N LEU A 98 3.63 18.85 -11.93
CA LEU A 98 4.89 18.41 -11.35
C LEU A 98 4.86 18.48 -9.82
N GLY A 99 4.21 19.50 -9.25
CA GLY A 99 3.99 19.62 -7.81
C GLY A 99 3.17 18.46 -7.27
N LEU A 100 2.07 18.09 -7.92
CA LEU A 100 1.22 16.96 -7.53
C LEU A 100 1.99 15.63 -7.58
N ILE A 101 2.72 15.39 -8.65
CA ILE A 101 3.55 14.18 -8.82
C ILE A 101 4.62 14.12 -7.74
N GLY A 102 5.40 15.18 -7.59
CA GLY A 102 6.49 15.25 -6.61
C GLY A 102 5.99 15.11 -5.17
N LEU A 103 4.90 15.78 -4.83
CA LEU A 103 4.29 15.72 -3.50
C LEU A 103 3.75 14.31 -3.21
N THR A 104 3.03 13.70 -4.14
CA THR A 104 2.47 12.35 -3.98
C THR A 104 3.57 11.32 -3.79
N LEU A 105 4.60 11.34 -4.63
CA LEU A 105 5.72 10.42 -4.53
C LEU A 105 6.56 10.68 -3.28
N GLY A 106 6.90 11.93 -2.99
CA GLY A 106 7.73 12.30 -1.85
C GLY A 106 7.07 11.96 -0.52
N LEU A 107 5.81 12.34 -0.33
CA LEU A 107 5.05 12.01 0.89
C LEU A 107 4.76 10.51 0.97
N GLY A 108 4.46 9.86 -0.14
CA GLY A 108 4.23 8.42 -0.17
C GLY A 108 5.46 7.61 0.24
N VAL A 109 6.63 7.91 -0.35
CA VAL A 109 7.90 7.26 0.01
C VAL A 109 8.30 7.59 1.45
N GLY A 110 8.17 8.86 1.88
CA GLY A 110 8.43 9.25 3.25
C GLY A 110 7.54 8.53 4.26
N ALA A 111 6.25 8.46 4.00
CA ALA A 111 5.28 7.74 4.83
C ALA A 111 5.59 6.23 4.90
N ALA A 112 5.94 5.61 3.78
CA ALA A 112 6.34 4.20 3.73
C ALA A 112 7.63 3.96 4.53
N ALA A 113 8.63 4.84 4.42
CA ALA A 113 9.88 4.74 5.17
C ALA A 113 9.66 4.89 6.69
N LEU A 114 8.82 5.84 7.11
CA LEU A 114 8.44 6.01 8.52
C LEU A 114 7.68 4.80 9.05
N GLY A 115 6.69 4.31 8.30
CA GLY A 115 5.95 3.10 8.64
C GLY A 115 6.87 1.89 8.78
N PHE A 116 7.78 1.69 7.83
CA PHE A 116 8.76 0.62 7.86
C PHE A 116 9.69 0.71 9.08
N SER A 117 10.21 1.89 9.37
CA SER A 117 11.07 2.12 10.53
C SER A 117 10.35 1.82 11.84
N LEU A 118 9.07 2.19 11.92
CA LEU A 118 8.23 1.89 13.08
C LEU A 118 7.97 0.38 13.20
N GLY A 119 7.63 -0.29 12.10
CA GLY A 119 7.38 -1.73 12.07
C GLY A 119 8.60 -2.55 12.50
N ARG A 120 9.80 -2.13 12.11
CA ARG A 120 11.05 -2.78 12.51
C ARG A 120 11.30 -2.79 14.02
N ARG A 121 10.75 -1.83 14.76
CA ARG A 121 10.89 -1.78 16.23
C ARG A 121 10.18 -2.95 16.93
N PHE A 122 9.21 -3.57 16.27
CA PHE A 122 8.49 -4.73 16.78
C PHE A 122 9.11 -6.07 16.35
N LYS A 123 10.24 -6.04 15.65
CA LYS A 123 10.94 -7.25 15.23
C LYS A 123 11.76 -7.78 16.41
N PRO A 124 11.58 -9.04 16.84
CA PRO A 124 12.38 -9.61 17.91
C PRO A 124 13.86 -9.63 17.50
N PRO A 125 14.79 -9.48 18.46
CA PRO A 125 16.22 -9.59 18.20
C PRO A 125 16.55 -10.95 17.57
N ALA A 126 17.48 -10.97 16.62
CA ALA A 126 17.94 -12.21 16.02
C ALA A 126 18.51 -13.15 17.10
N PRO A 127 18.22 -14.46 17.06
CA PRO A 127 18.81 -15.42 17.98
C PRO A 127 20.35 -15.36 17.88
N PRO A 128 21.08 -15.52 19.01
CA PRO A 128 22.53 -15.53 18.98
C PRO A 128 23.01 -16.64 18.05
N GLN A 129 23.88 -16.30 17.12
CA GLN A 129 24.51 -17.30 16.25
C GLN A 129 25.37 -18.18 17.11
N SER A 130 25.13 -19.50 17.12
CA SER A 130 26.01 -20.46 17.75
C SER A 130 27.40 -20.38 17.08
N PRO A 131 28.48 -20.24 17.84
CA PRO A 131 29.81 -20.30 17.26
C PRO A 131 30.02 -21.68 16.65
N THR A 132 30.37 -21.73 15.38
CA THR A 132 30.82 -22.93 14.65
C THR A 132 32.19 -23.31 15.09
#